data_df5c2169071ae66437d140152137c305
#
_entry.id   df5c2169071ae66437d140152137c305
#
_cell.length_a   1.000
_cell.length_b   1.000
_cell.length_c   1.000
_cell.angle_alpha   90.00
_cell.angle_beta   90.00
_cell.angle_gamma   90.00
#
_symmetry.space_group_name_H-M   'P 1'
#
loop_
_entity.id
_entity.type
_entity.pdbx_description
1 polymer ?
#
loop_
_entity_poly.entity_id
_entity_poly.type
_entity_poly.pdbx_seq_one_letter_code
_entity_poly.pdbx_strand_id
1 'polypeptide(L)'
;MRKLIWKCLAVVPLLALTLWWIHSDAQDAPAVSASPLVAAESIGSSNRVPQGAFGPGIDPTLHADSPAAGNTAWRLAPLWDDGKAEFCAYEVRWAHYGHVYKGRALLVLVKEPWSPALDVKADHPGRESFEVLKLNHVRDVATGIYTYHQMASVFWRRDSGALQKIAATSSEACGISYAEMTHGKLQTHGYFDRQGDRTHRWPAGALPEDGLPAALRTYVTGIVPGTLQVFPSLLAARFADDAPRDYVLERRTVPGRGAEPGGGAKPGGDAKPGGGGEQGEPGAVELRLTSGAAKLTYTFAAELPHRLLRFEREDGTTYRLARCERIAYWDLHEPGGEDWLPAAVR
;
A
#
# COMPACT_ATOMS: atom_id res chain seq x y z
N MET A 1 -27.71 -60.13 33.61
CA MET A 1 -27.78 -58.77 34.20
C MET A 1 -26.69 -58.54 35.22
N ARG A 2 -25.43 -58.46 34.83
CA ARG A 2 -24.28 -58.15 35.74
C ARG A 2 -23.07 -57.69 34.92
N LYS A 3 -23.18 -56.65 34.09
CA LYS A 3 -22.02 -56.03 33.35
C LYS A 3 -22.18 -54.52 33.03
N LEU A 4 -22.99 -53.77 33.82
CA LEU A 4 -23.21 -52.34 33.50
C LEU A 4 -23.02 -51.35 34.65
N ILE A 5 -22.25 -51.68 35.68
CA ILE A 5 -22.09 -50.80 36.87
C ILE A 5 -20.63 -50.29 37.09
N TRP A 6 -19.68 -50.62 36.23
CA TRP A 6 -18.26 -50.27 36.48
C TRP A 6 -17.67 -49.21 35.56
N LYS A 7 -18.47 -48.41 34.84
CA LYS A 7 -17.98 -47.33 34.00
C LYS A 7 -18.22 -45.90 34.49
N CYS A 8 -18.86 -45.68 35.62
CA CYS A 8 -19.20 -44.35 36.13
C CYS A 8 -18.36 -43.83 37.28
N LEU A 9 -17.30 -44.55 37.72
CA LEU A 9 -16.53 -44.18 38.92
C LEU A 9 -15.10 -43.66 38.64
N ALA A 10 -14.73 -43.48 37.36
CA ALA A 10 -13.37 -43.02 37.00
C ALA A 10 -13.29 -41.57 36.49
N VAL A 11 -14.39 -40.81 36.40
CA VAL A 11 -14.40 -39.45 35.82
C VAL A 11 -14.38 -38.35 36.89
N VAL A 12 -14.74 -38.64 38.13
CA VAL A 12 -14.84 -37.62 39.19
C VAL A 12 -13.50 -37.14 39.77
N PRO A 13 -12.40 -37.92 39.85
CA PRO A 13 -11.16 -37.41 40.39
C PRO A 13 -10.33 -36.55 39.43
N LEU A 14 -10.56 -36.61 38.12
CA LEU A 14 -9.80 -35.77 37.15
C LEU A 14 -10.29 -34.32 37.09
N LEU A 15 -11.56 -34.08 37.32
CA LEU A 15 -12.12 -32.70 37.35
C LEU A 15 -11.74 -31.96 38.67
N ALA A 16 -11.55 -32.66 39.75
CA ALA A 16 -11.10 -32.06 41.00
C ALA A 16 -9.63 -31.65 41.00
N LEU A 17 -8.77 -32.36 40.26
CA LEU A 17 -7.34 -32.04 40.09
C LEU A 17 -7.12 -30.84 39.13
N THR A 18 -7.93 -30.68 38.12
CA THR A 18 -7.85 -29.53 37.19
C THR A 18 -8.34 -28.22 37.84
N LEU A 19 -9.34 -28.26 38.69
CA LEU A 19 -9.83 -27.10 39.43
C LEU A 19 -8.86 -26.71 40.56
N TRP A 20 -8.12 -27.65 41.15
CA TRP A 20 -7.10 -27.34 42.16
C TRP A 20 -5.87 -26.68 41.55
N TRP A 21 -5.48 -27.09 40.33
CA TRP A 21 -4.34 -26.49 39.60
C TRP A 21 -4.63 -25.05 39.16
N ILE A 22 -5.87 -24.73 38.76
CA ILE A 22 -6.29 -23.36 38.38
C ILE A 22 -6.39 -22.43 39.63
N HIS A 23 -6.56 -22.98 40.82
CA HIS A 23 -6.70 -22.17 42.06
C HIS A 23 -5.36 -21.95 42.79
N SER A 24 -4.35 -22.77 42.55
CA SER A 24 -3.04 -22.61 43.22
C SER A 24 -2.12 -21.59 42.52
N ASP A 25 -2.30 -21.32 41.22
CA ASP A 25 -1.49 -20.31 40.51
C ASP A 25 -1.94 -18.86 40.74
N ALA A 26 -3.06 -18.64 41.42
CA ALA A 26 -3.57 -17.29 41.70
C ALA A 26 -3.02 -16.67 43.01
N GLN A 27 -2.22 -17.37 43.81
CA GLN A 27 -1.75 -16.87 45.11
C GLN A 27 -0.26 -16.49 45.17
N ASP A 28 0.53 -16.74 44.14
CA ASP A 28 1.98 -16.44 44.13
C ASP A 28 2.42 -15.36 43.13
N ALA A 29 1.53 -14.47 42.70
CA ALA A 29 1.95 -13.29 41.95
C ALA A 29 2.52 -12.25 42.94
N PRO A 30 3.80 -11.82 42.79
CA PRO A 30 4.34 -10.75 43.63
C PRO A 30 3.55 -9.47 43.40
N ALA A 31 3.10 -8.86 44.51
CA ALA A 31 2.45 -7.57 44.47
C ALA A 31 3.33 -6.54 43.77
N VAL A 32 2.94 -6.09 42.58
CA VAL A 32 3.55 -4.94 41.96
C VAL A 32 3.20 -3.73 42.79
N SER A 33 4.16 -3.21 43.53
CA SER A 33 4.01 -1.98 44.31
C SER A 33 3.73 -0.85 43.32
N ALA A 34 2.56 -0.25 43.41
CA ALA A 34 2.25 0.98 42.71
C ALA A 34 3.17 2.08 43.23
N SER A 35 4.10 2.52 42.43
CA SER A 35 4.87 3.74 42.67
C SER A 35 3.91 4.92 42.73
N PRO A 36 4.04 5.84 43.69
CA PRO A 36 3.18 7.00 43.75
C PRO A 36 3.37 7.89 42.52
N LEU A 37 2.27 8.33 41.93
CA LEU A 37 2.22 9.38 40.93
C LEU A 37 3.05 10.58 41.43
N VAL A 38 4.20 10.79 40.83
CA VAL A 38 4.98 12.02 41.02
C VAL A 38 4.17 13.14 40.41
N ALA A 39 3.79 14.11 41.22
CA ALA A 39 3.14 15.34 40.78
C ALA A 39 3.98 16.00 39.68
N ALA A 40 3.32 16.43 38.59
CA ALA A 40 3.95 17.16 37.53
C ALA A 40 4.49 18.48 38.03
N GLU A 41 5.79 18.52 38.36
CA GLU A 41 6.49 19.78 38.51
C GLU A 41 6.66 20.43 37.14
N SER A 42 6.27 21.71 37.07
CA SER A 42 6.45 22.58 35.93
C SER A 42 7.96 22.68 35.57
N ILE A 43 8.40 21.93 34.57
CA ILE A 43 9.76 22.06 34.06
C ILE A 43 9.81 23.34 33.19
N GLY A 44 10.49 24.35 33.74
CA GLY A 44 10.80 25.59 33.09
C GLY A 44 11.57 25.37 31.78
N SER A 45 11.21 26.15 30.79
CA SER A 45 11.78 26.23 29.46
C SER A 45 13.29 26.50 29.49
N SER A 46 14.11 25.46 29.34
CA SER A 46 15.49 25.61 28.83
C SER A 46 16.11 24.26 28.43
N ASN A 47 15.50 23.53 27.51
CA ASN A 47 16.21 22.48 26.77
C ASN A 47 16.62 23.03 25.40
N ARG A 48 17.76 23.72 25.38
CA ARG A 48 18.55 23.81 24.15
C ARG A 48 19.05 22.41 23.84
N VAL A 49 18.46 21.79 22.82
CA VAL A 49 19.04 20.61 22.17
C VAL A 49 20.43 21.03 21.67
N PRO A 50 21.52 20.29 21.95
CA PRO A 50 22.84 20.63 21.42
C PRO A 50 22.81 20.67 19.89
N GLN A 51 23.07 21.83 19.29
CA GLN A 51 23.36 21.93 17.88
C GLN A 51 24.69 21.20 17.64
N GLY A 52 24.67 20.00 17.09
CA GLY A 52 25.90 19.30 16.74
C GLY A 52 25.82 17.78 16.58
N ALA A 53 24.66 17.14 16.75
CA ALA A 53 24.53 15.68 16.66
C ALA A 53 23.87 15.18 15.36
N PHE A 54 23.55 16.04 14.41
CA PHE A 54 23.04 15.62 13.11
C PHE A 54 24.20 15.57 12.14
N GLY A 55 24.45 14.37 11.60
CA GLY A 55 25.44 14.15 10.55
C GLY A 55 25.24 15.07 9.34
N PRO A 56 26.21 15.11 8.40
CA PRO A 56 26.27 16.10 7.32
C PRO A 56 24.94 16.18 6.58
N GLY A 57 24.51 17.43 6.38
CA GLY A 57 23.22 17.79 5.80
C GLY A 57 22.91 16.97 4.56
N ILE A 58 21.64 16.62 4.41
CA ILE A 58 21.07 15.97 3.23
C ILE A 58 21.56 16.74 2.01
N ASP A 59 22.33 16.08 1.15
CA ASP A 59 22.79 16.66 -0.11
C ASP A 59 21.54 16.99 -0.96
N PRO A 60 21.23 18.27 -1.20
CA PRO A 60 20.06 18.65 -1.98
C PRO A 60 20.13 18.15 -3.43
N THR A 61 21.30 17.69 -3.90
CA THR A 61 21.46 17.13 -5.24
C THR A 61 20.91 15.72 -5.36
N LEU A 62 20.70 14.99 -4.25
CA LEU A 62 20.04 13.66 -4.27
C LEU A 62 18.56 13.73 -4.67
N HIS A 63 17.96 14.91 -4.70
CA HIS A 63 16.57 15.14 -5.10
C HIS A 63 16.43 15.69 -6.53
N ALA A 64 17.53 15.98 -7.22
CA ALA A 64 17.51 16.66 -8.52
C ALA A 64 17.11 15.74 -9.70
N ASP A 65 17.23 14.43 -9.56
CA ASP A 65 16.95 13.45 -10.62
C ASP A 65 15.59 12.76 -10.49
N SER A 66 14.65 13.39 -9.81
CA SER A 66 13.24 12.92 -9.83
C SER A 66 12.74 12.99 -11.27
N PRO A 67 11.94 12.03 -11.78
CA PRO A 67 11.39 12.06 -13.13
C PRO A 67 10.35 13.18 -13.28
N ALA A 68 10.77 14.41 -13.00
CA ALA A 68 9.94 15.61 -12.91
C ALA A 68 9.44 16.14 -14.27
N ALA A 69 9.79 15.51 -15.39
CA ALA A 69 9.35 15.93 -16.72
C ALA A 69 7.92 15.49 -17.08
N GLY A 70 7.25 14.76 -16.19
CA GLY A 70 5.88 14.29 -16.39
C GLY A 70 4.82 15.30 -15.94
N ASN A 71 3.55 15.01 -16.24
CA ASN A 71 2.42 15.82 -15.77
C ASN A 71 2.23 15.71 -14.25
N THR A 72 2.44 16.80 -13.53
CA THR A 72 2.27 16.90 -12.08
C THR A 72 0.84 17.24 -11.65
N ALA A 73 -0.05 17.55 -12.60
CA ALA A 73 -1.42 18.03 -12.33
C ALA A 73 -2.21 17.08 -11.43
N TRP A 74 -2.07 15.77 -11.62
CA TRP A 74 -2.75 14.79 -10.80
C TRP A 74 -2.34 14.88 -9.32
N ARG A 75 -1.05 15.10 -9.04
CA ARG A 75 -0.48 15.17 -7.70
C ARG A 75 -0.85 16.45 -6.97
N LEU A 76 -0.90 17.56 -7.71
CA LEU A 76 -1.19 18.88 -7.19
C LEU A 76 -2.70 19.20 -7.22
N ALA A 77 -3.52 18.31 -7.75
CA ALA A 77 -4.96 18.54 -7.90
C ALA A 77 -5.63 18.87 -6.54
N PRO A 78 -6.53 19.86 -6.50
CA PRO A 78 -7.24 20.28 -5.28
C PRO A 78 -8.10 19.17 -4.66
N LEU A 79 -8.43 18.14 -5.44
CA LEU A 79 -9.18 17.00 -4.91
C LEU A 79 -8.52 16.32 -3.71
N TRP A 80 -7.18 16.41 -3.58
CA TRP A 80 -6.45 15.85 -2.43
C TRP A 80 -6.60 16.68 -1.16
N ASP A 81 -7.19 17.88 -1.25
CA ASP A 81 -7.38 18.82 -0.13
C ASP A 81 -8.76 18.67 0.53
N ASP A 82 -9.58 17.71 0.11
CA ASP A 82 -10.93 17.45 0.62
C ASP A 82 -10.99 16.66 1.94
N GLY A 83 -9.83 16.31 2.52
CA GLY A 83 -9.75 15.53 3.76
C GLY A 83 -10.11 14.05 3.59
N LYS A 84 -10.16 13.51 2.37
CA LYS A 84 -10.50 12.12 2.06
C LYS A 84 -9.35 11.37 1.39
N ALA A 85 -9.40 10.06 1.46
CA ALA A 85 -8.54 9.18 0.68
C ALA A 85 -9.23 8.73 -0.61
N GLU A 86 -8.45 8.49 -1.67
CA GLU A 86 -8.89 7.61 -2.75
C GLU A 86 -8.71 6.18 -2.25
N PHE A 87 -9.82 5.49 -2.02
CA PHE A 87 -9.87 4.13 -1.48
C PHE A 87 -10.40 3.19 -2.57
N CYS A 88 -9.51 2.34 -3.09
CA CYS A 88 -9.82 1.45 -4.22
C CYS A 88 -9.61 -0.01 -3.82
N ALA A 89 -10.63 -0.85 -4.06
CA ALA A 89 -10.60 -2.29 -3.84
C ALA A 89 -10.49 -3.03 -5.17
N TYR A 90 -9.62 -4.05 -5.21
CA TYR A 90 -9.33 -4.84 -6.40
C TYR A 90 -9.54 -6.33 -6.16
N GLU A 91 -10.12 -7.01 -7.14
CA GLU A 91 -10.01 -8.46 -7.25
C GLU A 91 -8.58 -8.80 -7.70
N VAL A 92 -7.94 -9.72 -6.98
CA VAL A 92 -6.57 -10.16 -7.26
C VAL A 92 -6.55 -11.60 -7.71
N ARG A 93 -5.77 -11.87 -8.74
CA ARG A 93 -5.26 -13.20 -9.09
C ARG A 93 -3.75 -13.14 -8.91
N TRP A 94 -3.22 -13.91 -8.02
CA TRP A 94 -1.79 -13.90 -7.68
C TRP A 94 -1.14 -15.21 -8.06
N ALA A 95 -0.15 -15.14 -8.95
CA ALA A 95 0.67 -16.28 -9.31
C ALA A 95 1.71 -16.55 -8.22
N HIS A 96 1.63 -17.70 -7.58
CA HIS A 96 2.54 -18.12 -6.52
C HIS A 96 2.60 -19.64 -6.42
N TYR A 97 3.76 -20.21 -6.08
CA TYR A 97 3.96 -21.67 -5.97
C TYR A 97 3.48 -22.48 -7.19
N GLY A 98 3.57 -21.92 -8.40
CA GLY A 98 3.08 -22.57 -9.62
C GLY A 98 1.57 -22.61 -9.80
N HIS A 99 0.83 -21.89 -8.94
CA HIS A 99 -0.63 -21.76 -8.98
C HIS A 99 -1.06 -20.30 -9.06
N VAL A 100 -2.35 -20.09 -9.36
CA VAL A 100 -2.98 -18.77 -9.32
C VAL A 100 -4.03 -18.75 -8.21
N TYR A 101 -3.78 -17.96 -7.18
CA TYR A 101 -4.67 -17.78 -6.04
C TYR A 101 -5.54 -16.55 -6.21
N LYS A 102 -6.77 -16.61 -5.68
CA LYS A 102 -7.66 -15.45 -5.62
C LYS A 102 -7.45 -14.73 -4.30
N GLY A 103 -7.53 -13.42 -4.35
CA GLY A 103 -7.41 -12.57 -3.17
C GLY A 103 -7.95 -11.17 -3.46
N ARG A 104 -7.59 -10.25 -2.59
CA ARG A 104 -7.94 -8.84 -2.73
C ARG A 104 -6.70 -7.96 -2.59
N ALA A 105 -6.79 -6.75 -3.15
CA ALA A 105 -5.89 -5.66 -2.81
C ALA A 105 -6.68 -4.39 -2.52
N LEU A 106 -6.15 -3.58 -1.62
CA LEU A 106 -6.62 -2.23 -1.35
C LEU A 106 -5.49 -1.26 -1.71
N LEU A 107 -5.78 -0.31 -2.57
CA LEU A 107 -4.90 0.83 -2.85
C LEU A 107 -5.52 2.07 -2.22
N VAL A 108 -4.86 2.61 -1.21
CA VAL A 108 -5.34 3.78 -0.47
C VAL A 108 -4.36 4.92 -0.70
N LEU A 109 -4.77 5.91 -1.49
CA LEU A 109 -3.96 7.09 -1.76
C LEU A 109 -4.51 8.29 -1.01
N VAL A 110 -3.70 8.89 -0.14
CA VAL A 110 -4.13 9.99 0.75
C VAL A 110 -3.02 11.03 0.91
N LYS A 111 -3.43 12.29 1.04
CA LYS A 111 -2.53 13.38 1.43
C LYS A 111 -2.36 13.39 2.94
N GLU A 112 -1.11 13.49 3.40
CA GLU A 112 -0.80 13.59 4.83
C GLU A 112 0.29 14.67 5.07
N PRO A 113 0.24 15.38 6.21
CA PRO A 113 1.36 16.21 6.63
C PRO A 113 2.53 15.32 7.11
N TRP A 114 3.74 15.77 6.87
CA TRP A 114 4.97 15.04 7.17
C TRP A 114 5.88 15.80 8.11
N SER A 115 6.42 15.12 9.11
CA SER A 115 7.45 15.62 10.01
C SER A 115 8.85 15.25 9.48
N PRO A 116 9.63 16.18 8.96
CA PRO A 116 10.97 15.88 8.45
C PRO A 116 11.95 15.47 9.56
N ALA A 117 11.73 15.93 10.80
CA ALA A 117 12.61 15.61 11.93
C ALA A 117 12.50 14.15 12.38
N LEU A 118 11.30 13.54 12.24
CA LEU A 118 11.03 12.17 12.68
C LEU A 118 10.82 11.21 11.51
N ASP A 119 10.73 11.73 10.29
CA ASP A 119 10.44 10.99 9.05
C ASP A 119 9.17 10.13 9.14
N VAL A 120 8.10 10.75 9.65
CA VAL A 120 6.77 10.15 9.84
C VAL A 120 5.66 11.18 9.60
N LYS A 121 4.40 10.71 9.57
CA LYS A 121 3.23 11.59 9.56
C LYS A 121 3.27 12.55 10.75
N ALA A 122 3.01 13.83 10.51
CA ALA A 122 2.92 14.84 11.54
C ALA A 122 1.48 14.91 12.08
N ASP A 123 1.30 14.60 13.37
CA ASP A 123 -0.01 14.79 14.05
C ASP A 123 -0.28 16.28 14.28
N HIS A 124 0.77 17.05 14.53
CA HIS A 124 0.72 18.50 14.71
C HIS A 124 1.70 19.17 13.71
N PRO A 125 1.24 19.53 12.50
CA PRO A 125 2.09 20.17 11.51
C PRO A 125 2.70 21.47 12.00
N GLY A 126 4.02 21.59 11.90
CA GLY A 126 4.80 22.80 12.21
C GLY A 126 5.31 23.50 10.94
N ARG A 127 6.13 24.54 11.11
CA ARG A 127 6.68 25.33 9.99
C ARG A 127 7.55 24.50 9.02
N GLU A 128 8.22 23.49 9.53
CA GLU A 128 9.10 22.59 8.74
C GLU A 128 8.32 21.44 8.07
N SER A 129 7.02 21.26 8.42
CA SER A 129 6.21 20.20 7.84
C SER A 129 5.93 20.46 6.37
N PHE A 130 5.87 19.40 5.59
CA PHE A 130 5.46 19.42 4.19
C PHE A 130 4.39 18.37 3.92
N GLU A 131 3.81 18.36 2.74
CA GLU A 131 2.77 17.40 2.37
C GLU A 131 3.36 16.22 1.60
N VAL A 132 2.90 15.02 1.93
CA VAL A 132 3.16 13.81 1.16
C VAL A 132 1.85 13.24 0.59
N LEU A 133 1.96 12.54 -0.52
CA LEU A 133 0.97 11.58 -0.98
C LEU A 133 1.44 10.20 -0.57
N LYS A 134 0.68 9.54 0.31
CA LYS A 134 0.93 8.17 0.76
C LYS A 134 0.06 7.21 0.00
N LEU A 135 0.67 6.21 -0.63
CA LEU A 135 -0.03 5.03 -1.12
C LEU A 135 0.18 3.88 -0.13
N ASN A 136 -0.89 3.38 0.46
CA ASN A 136 -0.90 2.06 1.07
C ASN A 136 -1.36 1.05 0.02
N HIS A 137 -0.49 0.10 -0.30
CA HIS A 137 -0.77 -1.04 -1.16
C HIS A 137 -0.89 -2.28 -0.26
N VAL A 138 -2.11 -2.69 0.03
CA VAL A 138 -2.42 -3.87 0.84
C VAL A 138 -2.82 -5.01 -0.07
N ARG A 139 -2.32 -6.22 0.18
CA ARG A 139 -2.72 -7.43 -0.54
C ARG A 139 -2.96 -8.57 0.44
N ASP A 140 -4.16 -9.16 0.38
CA ASP A 140 -4.56 -10.32 1.16
C ASP A 140 -4.88 -11.47 0.21
N VAL A 141 -4.14 -12.58 0.32
CA VAL A 141 -4.34 -13.76 -0.52
C VAL A 141 -4.23 -15.03 0.31
N ALA A 142 -5.31 -15.81 0.35
CA ALA A 142 -5.30 -17.14 0.97
C ALA A 142 -4.64 -18.17 0.04
N THR A 143 -3.64 -18.89 0.56
CA THR A 143 -2.94 -19.97 -0.13
C THR A 143 -3.16 -21.29 0.62
N GLY A 144 -4.21 -22.00 0.30
CA GLY A 144 -4.58 -23.19 1.06
C GLY A 144 -5.09 -22.83 2.47
N ILE A 145 -4.37 -23.21 3.51
CA ILE A 145 -4.79 -23.04 4.91
C ILE A 145 -4.29 -21.77 5.58
N TYR A 146 -3.45 -20.97 4.94
CA TYR A 146 -2.95 -19.72 5.50
C TYR A 146 -3.02 -18.57 4.50
N THR A 147 -3.05 -17.37 5.04
CA THR A 147 -3.18 -16.13 4.26
C THR A 147 -1.89 -15.35 4.29
N TYR A 148 -1.47 -14.88 3.12
CA TYR A 148 -0.50 -13.81 3.00
C TYR A 148 -1.19 -12.49 3.26
N HIS A 149 -0.71 -11.77 4.26
CA HIS A 149 -1.04 -10.37 4.49
C HIS A 149 0.19 -9.53 4.18
N GLN A 150 0.10 -8.71 3.15
CA GLN A 150 1.21 -7.91 2.65
C GLN A 150 0.81 -6.45 2.55
N MET A 151 1.67 -5.54 2.99
CA MET A 151 1.39 -4.12 2.93
C MET A 151 2.68 -3.35 2.62
N ALA A 152 2.60 -2.41 1.67
CA ALA A 152 3.62 -1.39 1.43
C ALA A 152 3.00 -0.01 1.58
N SER A 153 3.61 0.83 2.41
CA SER A 153 3.33 2.26 2.49
C SER A 153 4.43 3.00 1.75
N VAL A 154 4.09 3.69 0.69
CA VAL A 154 5.04 4.46 -0.13
C VAL A 154 4.66 5.94 -0.08
N PHE A 155 5.62 6.79 0.28
CA PHE A 155 5.41 8.20 0.53
C PHE A 155 6.19 9.03 -0.49
N TRP A 156 5.50 9.91 -1.18
CA TRP A 156 6.11 10.90 -2.09
C TRP A 156 5.82 12.31 -1.62
N ARG A 157 6.80 13.17 -1.72
CA ARG A 157 6.56 14.61 -1.56
C ARG A 157 5.53 15.08 -2.57
N ARG A 158 4.51 15.78 -2.11
CA ARG A 158 3.45 16.30 -2.99
C ARG A 158 3.97 17.38 -3.94
N ASP A 159 4.88 18.23 -3.46
CA ASP A 159 5.46 19.34 -4.22
C ASP A 159 6.39 18.87 -5.36
N SER A 160 7.35 18.04 -5.05
CA SER A 160 8.40 17.61 -6.00
C SER A 160 8.14 16.26 -6.65
N GLY A 161 7.36 15.36 -6.01
CA GLY A 161 7.21 13.97 -6.40
C GLY A 161 8.40 13.10 -6.00
N ALA A 162 9.32 13.63 -5.20
CA ALA A 162 10.45 12.84 -4.70
C ALA A 162 9.98 11.75 -3.74
N LEU A 163 10.56 10.56 -3.87
CA LEU A 163 10.32 9.45 -2.96
C LEU A 163 10.91 9.79 -1.58
N GLN A 164 10.06 9.79 -0.56
CA GLN A 164 10.43 10.15 0.81
C GLN A 164 10.73 8.91 1.65
N LYS A 165 9.83 7.94 1.65
CA LYS A 165 9.92 6.75 2.49
C LYS A 165 9.17 5.58 1.86
N ILE A 166 9.62 4.36 2.17
CA ILE A 166 8.88 3.11 1.95
C ILE A 166 8.93 2.33 3.27
N ALA A 167 7.80 1.72 3.65
CA ALA A 167 7.75 0.69 4.67
C ALA A 167 6.90 -0.45 4.14
N ALA A 168 7.45 -1.68 4.15
CA ALA A 168 6.77 -2.84 3.60
C ALA A 168 6.87 -4.03 4.53
N THR A 169 5.79 -4.81 4.61
CA THR A 169 5.72 -6.05 5.39
C THR A 169 5.10 -7.16 4.55
N SER A 170 5.52 -8.38 4.80
CA SER A 170 4.83 -9.59 4.37
C SER A 170 4.75 -10.53 5.55
N SER A 171 3.54 -10.89 5.97
CA SER A 171 3.31 -11.83 7.05
C SER A 171 2.42 -12.99 6.58
N GLU A 172 2.76 -14.18 7.03
CA GLU A 172 1.99 -15.40 6.81
C GLU A 172 2.32 -16.41 7.92
N ALA A 173 1.72 -17.60 7.91
CA ALA A 173 1.86 -18.56 9.00
C ALA A 173 3.31 -18.99 9.31
N CYS A 174 4.25 -18.88 8.36
CA CYS A 174 5.66 -19.26 8.56
C CYS A 174 6.49 -18.15 9.19
N GLY A 175 6.12 -16.87 8.99
CA GLY A 175 6.90 -15.75 9.54
C GLY A 175 6.60 -14.39 8.93
N ILE A 176 7.45 -13.44 9.27
CA ILE A 176 7.31 -12.04 8.85
C ILE A 176 8.62 -11.59 8.20
N SER A 177 8.52 -10.86 7.10
CA SER A 177 9.60 -10.05 6.55
C SER A 177 9.21 -8.58 6.58
N TYR A 178 10.19 -7.70 6.72
CA TYR A 178 10.01 -6.26 6.81
C TYR A 178 11.09 -5.55 5.99
N ALA A 179 10.72 -4.45 5.34
CA ALA A 179 11.66 -3.58 4.65
C ALA A 179 11.30 -2.12 4.90
N GLU A 180 12.31 -1.28 5.10
CA GLU A 180 12.14 0.16 5.21
C GLU A 180 13.21 0.89 4.38
N MET A 181 12.78 1.84 3.55
CA MET A 181 13.66 2.78 2.89
C MET A 181 13.40 4.18 3.43
N THR A 182 14.44 4.79 3.96
CA THR A 182 14.44 6.18 4.42
C THR A 182 15.81 6.79 4.16
N HIS A 183 15.85 8.09 3.83
CA HIS A 183 17.09 8.83 3.55
C HIS A 183 18.03 8.13 2.53
N GLY A 184 17.44 7.50 1.50
CA GLY A 184 18.19 6.79 0.48
C GLY A 184 18.87 5.49 0.95
N LYS A 185 18.49 4.97 2.10
CA LYS A 185 18.97 3.71 2.68
C LYS A 185 17.81 2.73 2.82
N LEU A 186 17.91 1.58 2.15
CA LEU A 186 16.99 0.46 2.29
C LEU A 186 17.53 -0.52 3.32
N GLN A 187 16.73 -0.84 4.32
CA GLN A 187 16.96 -1.92 5.27
C GLN A 187 15.91 -3.02 5.05
N THR A 188 16.36 -4.26 5.00
CA THR A 188 15.48 -5.43 4.85
C THR A 188 15.76 -6.40 5.98
N HIS A 189 14.69 -6.94 6.57
CA HIS A 189 14.70 -7.95 7.63
C HIS A 189 14.02 -9.21 7.09
N GLY A 190 14.85 -10.18 6.70
CA GLY A 190 14.41 -11.41 6.09
C GLY A 190 14.18 -12.51 7.12
N TYR A 191 13.10 -13.26 6.97
CA TYR A 191 12.80 -14.43 7.79
C TYR A 191 13.74 -15.62 7.50
N PHE A 192 14.35 -15.66 6.31
CA PHE A 192 15.16 -16.81 5.86
C PHE A 192 16.67 -16.55 6.03
N ASP A 193 17.43 -17.57 6.44
CA ASP A 193 18.87 -17.51 6.71
C ASP A 193 19.72 -16.99 5.54
N ARG A 194 19.31 -17.28 4.29
CA ARG A 194 20.00 -16.79 3.09
C ARG A 194 19.85 -15.30 2.85
N GLN A 195 18.87 -14.67 3.47
CA GLN A 195 18.60 -13.24 3.32
C GLN A 195 19.01 -12.48 4.58
N GLY A 196 18.54 -12.90 5.76
CA GLY A 196 18.81 -12.22 7.02
C GLY A 196 18.51 -10.72 6.98
N ASP A 197 19.23 -9.98 7.79
CA ASP A 197 19.13 -8.52 7.80
C ASP A 197 20.19 -7.93 6.85
N ARG A 198 19.75 -7.03 5.96
CA ARG A 198 20.62 -6.37 4.99
C ARG A 198 20.38 -4.88 4.95
N THR A 199 21.40 -4.17 4.51
CA THR A 199 21.33 -2.74 4.25
C THR A 199 21.89 -2.46 2.87
N HIS A 200 21.13 -1.71 2.07
CA HIS A 200 21.48 -1.30 0.73
C HIS A 200 21.31 0.20 0.56
N ARG A 201 22.04 0.78 -0.39
CA ARG A 201 21.75 2.13 -0.85
C ARG A 201 20.57 2.07 -1.81
N TRP A 202 19.55 2.93 -1.62
CA TRP A 202 18.50 3.10 -2.60
C TRP A 202 19.07 3.76 -3.85
N PRO A 203 18.85 3.19 -5.03
CA PRO A 203 19.35 3.78 -6.27
C PRO A 203 18.64 5.10 -6.57
N ALA A 204 19.40 6.14 -6.89
CA ALA A 204 18.84 7.46 -7.20
C ALA A 204 17.88 7.36 -8.40
N GLY A 205 16.70 7.97 -8.30
CA GLY A 205 15.69 7.96 -9.34
C GLY A 205 14.90 6.65 -9.52
N ALA A 206 15.27 5.57 -8.83
CA ALA A 206 14.53 4.32 -8.91
C ALA A 206 13.13 4.43 -8.28
N LEU A 207 12.13 3.93 -8.97
CA LEU A 207 10.76 3.83 -8.48
C LEU A 207 10.53 2.48 -7.81
N PRO A 208 9.90 2.41 -6.62
CA PRO A 208 9.51 1.14 -6.05
C PRO A 208 8.35 0.53 -6.88
N GLU A 209 8.45 -0.74 -7.22
CA GLU A 209 7.38 -1.44 -7.95
C GLU A 209 6.03 -1.33 -7.23
N ASP A 210 6.03 -1.47 -5.90
CA ASP A 210 4.82 -1.38 -5.07
C ASP A 210 4.16 0.00 -5.11
N GLY A 211 4.91 1.02 -5.52
CA GLY A 211 4.47 2.41 -5.66
C GLY A 211 4.05 2.80 -7.08
N LEU A 212 4.28 1.96 -8.09
CA LEU A 212 3.95 2.26 -9.47
C LEU A 212 2.47 2.63 -9.70
N PRO A 213 1.48 2.09 -8.97
CA PRO A 213 0.08 2.52 -9.09
C PRO A 213 -0.16 4.02 -8.89
N ALA A 214 0.70 4.69 -8.12
CA ALA A 214 0.67 6.14 -7.97
C ALA A 214 1.67 6.85 -8.90
N ALA A 215 2.93 6.42 -8.93
CA ALA A 215 3.99 7.09 -9.67
C ALA A 215 3.72 7.19 -11.18
N LEU A 216 3.15 6.14 -11.78
CA LEU A 216 2.85 6.07 -13.21
C LEU A 216 1.73 7.03 -13.66
N ARG A 217 0.91 7.56 -12.75
CA ARG A 217 -0.12 8.58 -13.09
C ARG A 217 0.50 9.81 -13.75
N THR A 218 1.76 10.11 -13.42
CA THR A 218 2.55 11.18 -14.05
C THR A 218 2.66 11.01 -15.57
N TYR A 219 2.64 9.79 -16.07
CA TYR A 219 2.86 9.46 -17.49
C TYR A 219 1.56 9.17 -18.26
N VAL A 220 0.40 9.26 -17.61
CA VAL A 220 -0.90 9.08 -18.29
C VAL A 220 -1.11 10.18 -19.35
N THR A 221 -0.77 11.43 -19.03
CA THR A 221 -0.94 12.58 -19.94
C THR A 221 0.36 13.35 -20.19
N GLY A 222 1.44 13.11 -19.47
CA GLY A 222 2.71 13.82 -19.59
C GLY A 222 3.64 13.26 -20.67
N ILE A 223 4.89 13.74 -20.66
CA ILE A 223 5.97 13.17 -21.46
C ILE A 223 6.32 11.81 -20.88
N VAL A 224 6.44 10.80 -21.73
CA VAL A 224 6.84 9.45 -21.34
C VAL A 224 8.36 9.35 -21.49
N PRO A 225 9.10 9.04 -20.40
CA PRO A 225 10.53 8.75 -20.51
C PRO A 225 10.73 7.44 -21.28
N GLY A 226 11.82 7.33 -22.03
CA GLY A 226 12.13 6.09 -22.76
C GLY A 226 12.37 4.90 -21.83
N THR A 227 12.94 5.15 -20.66
CA THR A 227 13.31 4.13 -19.67
C THR A 227 13.01 4.60 -18.27
N LEU A 228 12.59 3.67 -17.40
CA LEU A 228 12.41 3.84 -15.97
C LEU A 228 13.22 2.80 -15.21
N GLN A 229 13.90 3.21 -14.16
CA GLN A 229 14.48 2.29 -13.19
C GLN A 229 13.41 1.89 -12.15
N VAL A 230 13.15 0.59 -12.02
CA VAL A 230 12.18 0.07 -11.06
C VAL A 230 12.86 -0.89 -10.10
N PHE A 231 12.78 -0.59 -8.82
CA PHE A 231 13.23 -1.48 -7.76
C PHE A 231 12.17 -2.55 -7.53
N PRO A 232 12.55 -3.84 -7.46
CA PRO A 232 11.60 -4.94 -7.31
C PRO A 232 10.68 -4.78 -6.09
N SER A 233 9.51 -5.40 -6.18
CA SER A 233 8.50 -5.38 -5.11
C SER A 233 9.07 -5.83 -3.76
N LEU A 234 8.79 -5.07 -2.73
CA LEU A 234 9.08 -5.37 -1.33
C LEU A 234 7.89 -6.11 -0.64
N LEU A 235 6.78 -6.31 -1.36
CA LEU A 235 5.65 -7.15 -0.92
C LEU A 235 5.99 -8.64 -1.12
N ALA A 236 7.02 -9.11 -0.44
CA ALA A 236 7.54 -10.46 -0.62
C ALA A 236 7.99 -11.07 0.71
N ALA A 237 7.70 -12.35 0.93
CA ALA A 237 8.29 -13.11 2.02
C ALA A 237 9.80 -13.35 1.81
N ARG A 238 10.23 -13.35 0.54
CA ARG A 238 11.65 -13.39 0.13
C ARG A 238 11.89 -12.22 -0.81
N PHE A 239 12.77 -11.31 -0.42
CA PHE A 239 13.14 -10.19 -1.27
C PHE A 239 13.85 -10.69 -2.52
N ALA A 240 13.53 -10.07 -3.66
CA ALA A 240 14.23 -10.30 -4.92
C ALA A 240 15.65 -9.72 -4.88
N ASP A 241 16.31 -9.68 -6.03
CA ASP A 241 17.64 -9.05 -6.17
C ASP A 241 17.64 -7.61 -5.65
N ASP A 242 18.76 -7.18 -5.10
CA ASP A 242 18.96 -5.90 -4.42
C ASP A 242 19.25 -4.74 -5.39
N ALA A 243 18.90 -4.88 -6.68
CA ALA A 243 19.19 -3.90 -7.72
C ALA A 243 17.93 -3.55 -8.51
N PRO A 244 17.79 -2.27 -8.93
CA PRO A 244 16.72 -1.89 -9.83
C PRO A 244 16.92 -2.53 -11.21
N ARG A 245 15.83 -2.62 -11.97
CA ARG A 245 15.84 -3.03 -13.37
C ARG A 245 15.42 -1.86 -14.24
N ASP A 246 16.05 -1.74 -15.40
CA ASP A 246 15.65 -0.79 -16.40
C ASP A 246 14.48 -1.35 -17.21
N TYR A 247 13.39 -0.61 -17.24
CA TYR A 247 12.19 -0.93 -18.03
C TYR A 247 11.99 0.12 -19.11
N VAL A 248 11.79 -0.34 -20.35
CA VAL A 248 11.26 0.51 -21.41
C VAL A 248 9.79 0.79 -21.12
N LEU A 249 9.41 2.07 -21.11
CA LEU A 249 8.03 2.52 -20.87
C LEU A 249 7.36 2.92 -22.19
N GLU A 250 6.24 2.29 -22.47
CA GLU A 250 5.37 2.60 -23.61
C GLU A 250 4.00 3.03 -23.13
N ARG A 251 3.39 4.01 -23.82
CA ARG A 251 2.02 4.47 -23.57
C ARG A 251 1.14 4.23 -24.76
N ARG A 252 -0.07 3.70 -24.52
CA ARG A 252 -1.12 3.49 -25.52
C ARG A 252 -2.45 4.02 -24.99
N THR A 253 -3.16 4.79 -25.80
CA THR A 253 -4.55 5.17 -25.53
C THR A 253 -5.48 4.03 -25.89
N VAL A 254 -6.40 3.68 -24.98
CA VAL A 254 -7.45 2.70 -25.21
C VAL A 254 -8.78 3.47 -25.31
N PRO A 255 -9.43 3.48 -26.48
CA PRO A 255 -10.71 4.14 -26.64
C PRO A 255 -11.76 3.58 -25.69
N GLY A 256 -12.61 4.43 -25.10
CA GLY A 256 -13.79 3.98 -24.36
C GLY A 256 -14.76 3.26 -25.30
N ARG A 257 -15.52 2.29 -24.77
CA ARG A 257 -16.61 1.66 -25.53
C ARG A 257 -17.67 2.71 -25.84
N GLY A 258 -17.95 2.92 -27.14
CA GLY A 258 -18.93 3.88 -27.64
C GLY A 258 -18.35 5.05 -28.45
N ALA A 259 -17.02 5.21 -28.55
CA ALA A 259 -16.38 6.14 -29.47
C ALA A 259 -16.22 5.45 -30.85
N GLU A 260 -17.26 5.44 -31.67
CA GLU A 260 -17.12 5.13 -33.11
C GLU A 260 -16.22 6.19 -33.75
N PRO A 261 -15.18 5.83 -34.51
CA PRO A 261 -14.40 6.80 -35.25
C PRO A 261 -15.24 7.34 -36.42
N GLY A 262 -15.76 8.57 -36.24
CA GLY A 262 -16.14 9.45 -37.34
C GLY A 262 -17.06 8.88 -38.42
N GLY A 263 -18.30 8.60 -38.11
CA GLY A 263 -19.38 8.54 -39.10
C GLY A 263 -19.87 9.95 -39.40
N GLY A 264 -19.63 10.44 -40.63
CA GLY A 264 -20.04 11.77 -41.08
C GLY A 264 -21.51 12.08 -40.78
N ALA A 265 -21.76 13.18 -40.09
CA ALA A 265 -23.10 13.68 -39.81
C ALA A 265 -23.86 13.94 -41.10
N LYS A 266 -24.97 13.24 -41.34
CA LYS A 266 -26.00 13.65 -42.27
C LYS A 266 -26.90 14.67 -41.57
N PRO A 267 -27.17 15.83 -42.15
CA PRO A 267 -28.09 16.80 -41.57
C PRO A 267 -29.54 16.40 -41.92
N GLY A 268 -30.36 16.29 -40.87
CA GLY A 268 -31.82 16.20 -41.02
C GLY A 268 -32.47 15.07 -40.23
N GLY A 269 -33.08 15.44 -39.10
CA GLY A 269 -33.95 14.55 -38.32
C GLY A 269 -34.24 15.14 -36.94
N ASP A 270 -35.53 15.57 -36.76
CA ASP A 270 -36.07 16.20 -35.56
C ASP A 270 -35.77 15.43 -34.26
N ALA A 271 -35.07 16.06 -33.33
CA ALA A 271 -34.75 15.51 -32.05
C ALA A 271 -35.94 15.61 -31.09
N LYS A 272 -36.49 14.49 -30.65
CA LYS A 272 -37.35 14.41 -29.45
C LYS A 272 -36.49 14.54 -28.18
N PRO A 273 -36.88 15.36 -27.20
CA PRO A 273 -36.23 15.46 -25.91
C PRO A 273 -36.74 14.32 -25.01
N GLY A 274 -35.89 13.40 -24.61
CA GLY A 274 -36.22 12.37 -23.64
C GLY A 274 -35.44 11.06 -23.87
N GLY A 275 -34.20 11.02 -23.45
CA GLY A 275 -33.42 9.78 -23.37
C GLY A 275 -32.14 10.08 -22.59
N GLY A 276 -32.01 9.52 -21.40
CA GLY A 276 -30.76 9.56 -20.64
C GLY A 276 -29.65 8.97 -21.51
N GLY A 277 -28.73 9.84 -21.96
CA GLY A 277 -27.60 9.43 -22.77
C GLY A 277 -26.79 8.40 -22.00
N GLU A 278 -26.62 7.21 -22.56
CA GLU A 278 -25.57 6.27 -22.15
C GLU A 278 -24.25 7.04 -22.22
N GLN A 279 -23.72 7.40 -21.07
CA GLN A 279 -22.37 7.95 -20.98
C GLN A 279 -21.42 6.82 -21.39
N GLY A 280 -20.84 6.96 -22.58
CA GLY A 280 -19.81 6.03 -23.07
C GLY A 280 -18.75 5.84 -22.00
N GLU A 281 -18.25 4.60 -21.85
CA GLU A 281 -17.18 4.31 -20.88
C GLU A 281 -16.01 5.29 -21.09
N PRO A 282 -15.49 5.94 -20.03
CA PRO A 282 -14.40 6.88 -20.16
C PRO A 282 -13.18 6.20 -20.79
N GLY A 283 -12.43 6.93 -21.61
CA GLY A 283 -11.20 6.44 -22.22
C GLY A 283 -10.19 5.99 -21.15
N ALA A 284 -9.32 5.07 -21.52
CA ALA A 284 -8.27 4.57 -20.66
C ALA A 284 -6.88 4.74 -21.31
N VAL A 285 -5.84 4.70 -20.50
CA VAL A 285 -4.44 4.75 -20.94
C VAL A 285 -3.71 3.54 -20.39
N GLU A 286 -3.14 2.75 -21.28
CA GLU A 286 -2.27 1.63 -20.96
C GLU A 286 -0.81 2.12 -20.91
N LEU A 287 -0.12 1.82 -19.80
CA LEU A 287 1.32 2.00 -19.64
C LEU A 287 1.95 0.62 -19.49
N ARG A 288 2.83 0.28 -20.41
CA ARG A 288 3.54 -0.99 -20.46
C ARG A 288 5.01 -0.79 -20.16
N LEU A 289 5.51 -1.55 -19.20
CA LEU A 289 6.91 -1.59 -18.82
C LEU A 289 7.48 -2.95 -19.24
N THR A 290 8.59 -2.95 -19.99
CA THR A 290 9.25 -4.18 -20.46
C THR A 290 10.74 -4.18 -20.12
N SER A 291 11.25 -5.32 -19.61
CA SER A 291 12.65 -5.53 -19.29
C SER A 291 13.00 -7.01 -19.55
N GLY A 292 13.57 -7.30 -20.72
CA GLY A 292 13.75 -8.69 -21.17
C GLY A 292 12.40 -9.43 -21.25
N ALA A 293 12.25 -10.53 -20.50
CA ALA A 293 11.00 -11.29 -20.42
C ALA A 293 9.99 -10.67 -19.42
N ALA A 294 10.44 -9.80 -18.51
CA ALA A 294 9.56 -9.16 -17.54
C ALA A 294 8.67 -8.11 -18.19
N LYS A 295 7.38 -8.18 -17.88
CA LYS A 295 6.37 -7.27 -18.42
C LYS A 295 5.35 -6.90 -17.36
N LEU A 296 5.18 -5.60 -17.13
CA LEU A 296 4.17 -5.02 -16.26
C LEU A 296 3.26 -4.14 -17.11
N THR A 297 1.95 -4.33 -17.00
CA THR A 297 0.97 -3.53 -17.74
C THR A 297 0.00 -2.89 -16.76
N TYR A 298 -0.09 -1.57 -16.78
CA TYR A 298 -0.99 -0.77 -15.96
C TYR A 298 -1.98 -0.04 -16.85
N THR A 299 -3.27 -0.19 -16.59
CA THR A 299 -4.34 0.54 -17.27
C THR A 299 -4.94 1.56 -16.33
N PHE A 300 -4.87 2.82 -16.69
CA PHE A 300 -5.39 3.94 -15.90
C PHE A 300 -6.60 4.57 -16.59
N ALA A 301 -7.50 5.16 -15.79
CA ALA A 301 -8.52 6.07 -16.29
C ALA A 301 -7.85 7.31 -16.93
N ALA A 302 -8.36 7.75 -18.07
CA ALA A 302 -7.83 8.94 -18.74
C ALA A 302 -8.12 10.23 -17.97
N GLU A 303 -9.26 10.27 -17.24
CA GLU A 303 -9.63 11.40 -16.39
C GLU A 303 -8.83 11.45 -15.09
N LEU A 304 -8.62 12.66 -14.56
CA LEU A 304 -7.98 12.88 -13.27
C LEU A 304 -8.81 12.25 -12.13
N PRO A 305 -8.20 11.68 -11.12
CA PRO A 305 -6.75 11.64 -10.83
C PRO A 305 -6.02 10.44 -11.44
N HIS A 306 -6.48 9.90 -12.54
CA HIS A 306 -5.88 8.75 -13.24
C HIS A 306 -5.84 7.49 -12.36
N ARG A 307 -7.00 7.07 -11.81
CA ARG A 307 -7.08 5.88 -10.98
C ARG A 307 -6.68 4.63 -11.76
N LEU A 308 -6.02 3.69 -11.09
CA LEU A 308 -5.68 2.41 -11.69
C LEU A 308 -6.96 1.57 -11.91
N LEU A 309 -7.18 1.12 -13.13
CA LEU A 309 -8.31 0.25 -13.51
C LEU A 309 -7.90 -1.22 -13.51
N ARG A 310 -6.67 -1.50 -13.98
CA ARG A 310 -6.14 -2.86 -14.11
C ARG A 310 -4.63 -2.88 -14.03
N PHE A 311 -4.10 -3.94 -13.44
CA PHE A 311 -2.68 -4.30 -13.47
C PHE A 311 -2.53 -5.75 -13.91
N GLU A 312 -1.50 -6.02 -14.70
CA GLU A 312 -1.16 -7.35 -15.19
C GLU A 312 0.35 -7.52 -15.21
N ARG A 313 0.81 -8.71 -14.76
CA ARG A 313 2.21 -9.14 -14.84
C ARG A 313 2.30 -10.37 -15.72
N GLU A 314 3.46 -10.61 -16.34
CA GLU A 314 3.73 -11.74 -17.21
C GLU A 314 3.54 -13.10 -16.56
N ASP A 315 3.67 -13.20 -15.24
CA ASP A 315 3.47 -14.44 -14.47
C ASP A 315 1.99 -14.85 -14.31
N GLY A 316 1.07 -14.01 -14.78
CA GLY A 316 -0.38 -14.20 -14.64
C GLY A 316 -0.98 -13.52 -13.41
N THR A 317 -0.21 -12.77 -12.63
CA THR A 317 -0.73 -11.91 -11.57
C THR A 317 -1.54 -10.77 -12.17
N THR A 318 -2.76 -10.57 -11.68
CA THR A 318 -3.64 -9.49 -12.16
C THR A 318 -4.39 -8.84 -11.03
N TYR A 319 -4.63 -7.53 -11.14
CA TYR A 319 -5.55 -6.76 -10.31
C TYR A 319 -6.65 -6.20 -11.23
N ARG A 320 -7.88 -6.28 -10.82
CA ARG A 320 -9.03 -5.69 -11.51
C ARG A 320 -9.81 -4.82 -10.53
N LEU A 321 -9.99 -3.55 -10.86
CA LEU A 321 -10.75 -2.62 -10.04
C LEU A 321 -12.18 -3.13 -9.83
N ALA A 322 -12.60 -3.26 -8.56
CA ALA A 322 -13.94 -3.66 -8.18
C ALA A 322 -14.75 -2.46 -7.69
N ARG A 323 -14.14 -1.57 -6.90
CA ARG A 323 -14.74 -0.33 -6.41
C ARG A 323 -13.67 0.70 -6.08
N CYS A 324 -13.93 1.97 -6.35
CA CYS A 324 -13.03 3.04 -5.96
C CYS A 324 -13.82 4.33 -5.71
N GLU A 325 -13.62 4.93 -4.53
CA GLU A 325 -14.29 6.15 -4.12
C GLU A 325 -13.35 7.05 -3.31
N ARG A 326 -13.68 8.32 -3.25
CA ARG A 326 -13.07 9.25 -2.30
C ARG A 326 -13.87 9.27 -1.01
N ILE A 327 -13.31 8.68 0.05
CA ILE A 327 -13.99 8.50 1.34
C ILE A 327 -13.02 8.72 2.52
N ALA A 328 -13.58 9.08 3.66
CA ALA A 328 -12.92 9.02 4.96
C ALA A 328 -13.00 7.57 5.48
N TYR A 329 -12.21 6.67 4.89
CA TYR A 329 -12.29 5.23 5.17
C TYR A 329 -12.03 4.88 6.65
N TRP A 330 -11.34 5.75 7.38
CA TRP A 330 -11.14 5.59 8.83
C TRP A 330 -12.43 5.69 9.64
N ASP A 331 -13.51 6.20 9.06
CA ASP A 331 -14.84 6.21 9.70
C ASP A 331 -15.60 4.87 9.48
N LEU A 332 -15.05 3.96 8.64
CA LEU A 332 -15.63 2.65 8.35
C LEU A 332 -15.03 1.51 9.21
N HIS A 333 -14.52 1.82 10.39
CA HIS A 333 -13.91 0.83 11.29
C HIS A 333 -14.92 0.11 12.20
N GLU A 334 -16.17 0.58 12.24
CA GLU A 334 -17.24 -0.05 13.02
C GLU A 334 -17.75 -1.34 12.33
N PRO A 335 -18.31 -2.30 13.08
CA PRO A 335 -18.96 -3.47 12.52
C PRO A 335 -19.99 -3.11 11.45
N GLY A 336 -19.91 -3.73 10.28
CA GLY A 336 -20.72 -3.39 9.10
C GLY A 336 -20.00 -2.47 8.11
N GLY A 337 -18.89 -1.83 8.49
CA GLY A 337 -18.07 -1.04 7.56
C GLY A 337 -17.49 -1.86 6.41
N GLU A 338 -17.31 -3.17 6.61
CA GLU A 338 -16.92 -4.12 5.58
C GLU A 338 -17.91 -4.22 4.42
N ASP A 339 -19.17 -3.81 4.61
CA ASP A 339 -20.18 -3.79 3.56
C ASP A 339 -19.86 -2.79 2.43
N TRP A 340 -18.95 -1.87 2.69
CA TRP A 340 -18.39 -1.03 1.63
C TRP A 340 -17.63 -1.87 0.58
N LEU A 341 -16.99 -2.97 0.98
CA LEU A 341 -16.29 -3.85 0.04
C LEU A 341 -17.30 -4.63 -0.81
N PRO A 342 -17.14 -4.67 -2.15
CA PRO A 342 -17.94 -5.57 -2.99
C PRO A 342 -17.77 -7.03 -2.57
N ALA A 343 -18.81 -7.86 -2.75
CA ALA A 343 -18.77 -9.26 -2.36
C ALA A 343 -17.60 -10.06 -2.97
N ALA A 344 -17.14 -9.67 -4.17
CA ALA A 344 -16.00 -10.30 -4.83
C ALA A 344 -14.65 -10.07 -4.14
N VAL A 345 -14.57 -9.11 -3.19
CA VAL A 345 -13.32 -8.72 -2.50
C VAL A 345 -13.45 -8.71 -0.96
N ARG A 346 -14.55 -9.25 -0.44
CA ARG A 346 -14.74 -9.47 1.02
C ARG A 346 -13.95 -10.65 1.54
#